data_ac3452d3a96fc218d7c5986bc7b1a8f6
#
_entry.id   ac3452d3a96fc218d7c5986bc7b1a8f6
#
_cell.length_a   1.000
_cell.length_b   1.000
_cell.length_c   1.000
_cell.angle_alpha   90.00
_cell.angle_beta   90.00
_cell.angle_gamma   90.00
#
_symmetry.space_group_name_H-M   'P 1'
#
loop_
_entity.id
_entity.type
_entity.pdbx_description
1 polymer ?
#
loop_
_entity_poly.entity_id
_entity_poly.type
_entity_poly.pdbx_seq_one_letter_code
_entity_poly.pdbx_strand_id
1 'polypeptide(L)'
;FSKSPFELSGGQKKRVAIAGVLAMNPKILILDEPTAGLDPKGRDDILDQIAELHKVRGITIILVSHSMEDIAKYAERLIVVNDGESAYDDAPKAVFAHYRELEAMGLAAPQITYIMHALEEKGLDVDVTATTVDEAKENILEVLRKTAPEKIKGGQEA
;
A
#
# COMPACT_ATOMS: atom_id res chain seq x y z
N PHE A 1 13.96 -30.64 0.87
CA PHE A 1 13.32 -30.36 2.17
C PHE A 1 14.21 -30.91 3.30
N SER A 2 15.32 -30.19 3.62
CA SER A 2 16.30 -30.66 4.60
C SER A 2 16.59 -29.64 5.71
N LYS A 3 15.90 -28.49 5.70
CA LYS A 3 16.09 -27.47 6.76
C LYS A 3 15.04 -27.62 7.86
N SER A 4 15.49 -27.54 9.10
CA SER A 4 14.59 -27.45 10.25
C SER A 4 13.78 -26.13 10.19
N PRO A 5 12.52 -26.12 10.64
CA PRO A 5 11.75 -24.85 10.75
C PRO A 5 12.46 -23.76 11.56
N PHE A 6 13.33 -24.14 12.49
CA PHE A 6 14.11 -23.20 13.29
C PHE A 6 15.23 -22.50 12.52
N GLU A 7 15.70 -23.10 11.41
CA GLU A 7 16.76 -22.57 10.54
C GLU A 7 16.23 -21.61 9.47
N LEU A 8 14.92 -21.43 9.37
CA LEU A 8 14.29 -20.55 8.40
C LEU A 8 14.45 -19.08 8.82
N SER A 9 14.69 -18.20 7.83
CA SER A 9 14.61 -16.75 8.04
C SER A 9 13.19 -16.32 8.41
N GLY A 10 13.03 -15.11 8.97
CA GLY A 10 11.72 -14.57 9.33
C GLY A 10 10.73 -14.59 8.16
N GLY A 11 11.17 -14.14 6.98
CA GLY A 11 10.35 -14.17 5.76
C GLY A 11 10.01 -15.59 5.28
N GLN A 12 10.94 -16.54 5.42
CA GLN A 12 10.68 -17.94 5.09
C GLN A 12 9.65 -18.55 6.05
N LYS A 13 9.74 -18.27 7.36
CA LYS A 13 8.75 -18.71 8.36
C LYS A 13 7.36 -18.18 8.04
N LYS A 14 7.24 -16.90 7.68
CA LYS A 14 5.95 -16.29 7.29
C LYS A 14 5.37 -16.95 6.04
N ARG A 15 6.16 -17.14 4.99
CA ARG A 15 5.72 -17.84 3.78
C ARG A 15 5.25 -19.26 4.06
N VAL A 16 5.94 -20.00 4.91
CA VAL A 16 5.53 -21.35 5.31
C VAL A 16 4.23 -21.34 6.11
N ALA A 17 4.05 -20.38 7.02
CA ALA A 17 2.81 -20.23 7.79
C ALA A 17 1.62 -19.91 6.88
N ILE A 18 1.76 -18.96 5.96
CA ILE A 18 0.73 -18.62 4.97
C ILE A 18 0.41 -19.86 4.08
N ALA A 19 1.43 -20.56 3.59
CA ALA A 19 1.25 -21.75 2.79
C ALA A 19 0.50 -22.87 3.55
N GLY A 20 0.76 -23.03 4.84
CA GLY A 20 0.06 -23.98 5.72
C GLY A 20 -1.43 -23.67 5.83
N VAL A 21 -1.80 -22.39 6.01
CA VAL A 21 -3.20 -21.97 6.05
C VAL A 21 -3.87 -22.14 4.69
N LEU A 22 -3.18 -21.77 3.60
CA LEU A 22 -3.68 -21.90 2.23
C LEU A 22 -3.92 -23.36 1.80
N ALA A 23 -3.18 -24.31 2.38
CA ALA A 23 -3.40 -25.73 2.14
C ALA A 23 -4.79 -26.21 2.60
N MET A 24 -5.44 -25.52 3.53
CA MET A 24 -6.81 -25.77 3.95
C MET A 24 -7.88 -25.24 2.98
N ASN A 25 -7.46 -24.57 1.91
CA ASN A 25 -8.31 -23.96 0.89
C ASN A 25 -9.40 -23.03 1.49
N PRO A 26 -9.02 -22.02 2.30
CA PRO A 26 -9.96 -21.16 2.98
C PRO A 26 -10.68 -20.24 1.98
N LYS A 27 -11.92 -19.85 2.28
CA LYS A 27 -12.65 -18.81 1.53
C LYS A 27 -12.25 -17.40 1.97
N ILE A 28 -11.82 -17.26 3.23
CA ILE A 28 -11.40 -15.99 3.84
C ILE A 28 -10.04 -16.22 4.48
N LEU A 29 -9.08 -15.36 4.21
CA LEU A 29 -7.75 -15.35 4.79
C LEU A 29 -7.56 -14.04 5.55
N ILE A 30 -7.31 -14.13 6.86
CA ILE A 30 -7.00 -12.97 7.71
C ILE A 30 -5.50 -12.96 7.98
N LEU A 31 -4.85 -11.85 7.68
CA LEU A 31 -3.41 -11.63 7.82
C LEU A 31 -3.19 -10.44 8.74
N ASP A 32 -2.63 -10.69 9.91
CA ASP A 32 -2.28 -9.68 10.88
C ASP A 32 -0.77 -9.39 10.78
N GLU A 33 -0.43 -8.15 10.39
CA GLU A 33 0.94 -7.66 10.18
C GLU A 33 1.84 -8.66 9.41
N PRO A 34 1.44 -9.12 8.22
CA PRO A 34 2.18 -10.18 7.51
C PRO A 34 3.58 -9.73 7.08
N THR A 35 3.81 -8.43 6.97
CA THR A 35 5.07 -7.84 6.49
C THR A 35 5.99 -7.36 7.63
N ALA A 36 5.55 -7.39 8.89
CA ALA A 36 6.34 -6.93 10.03
C ALA A 36 7.69 -7.65 10.12
N GLY A 37 8.79 -6.89 10.27
CA GLY A 37 10.14 -7.43 10.40
C GLY A 37 10.76 -8.00 9.12
N LEU A 38 10.18 -7.69 7.95
CA LEU A 38 10.77 -8.01 6.66
C LEU A 38 11.51 -6.80 6.09
N ASP A 39 12.52 -7.07 5.27
CA ASP A 39 13.12 -6.07 4.39
C ASP A 39 12.13 -5.62 3.30
N PRO A 40 12.34 -4.47 2.64
CA PRO A 40 11.41 -3.95 1.65
C PRO A 40 11.07 -4.95 0.54
N LYS A 41 12.07 -5.65 0.03
CA LYS A 41 11.86 -6.67 -1.01
C LYS A 41 11.03 -7.85 -0.52
N GLY A 42 11.31 -8.38 0.67
CA GLY A 42 10.55 -9.49 1.26
C GLY A 42 9.10 -9.11 1.57
N ARG A 43 8.85 -7.84 1.87
CA ARG A 43 7.53 -7.26 2.06
C ARG A 43 6.74 -7.25 0.75
N ASP A 44 7.31 -6.65 -0.31
CA ASP A 44 6.68 -6.62 -1.63
C ASP A 44 6.42 -8.04 -2.15
N ASP A 45 7.40 -8.94 -2.07
CA ASP A 45 7.27 -10.34 -2.50
C ASP A 45 6.08 -11.06 -1.83
N ILE A 46 5.82 -10.81 -0.54
CA ILE A 46 4.70 -11.44 0.18
C ILE A 46 3.36 -10.82 -0.25
N LEU A 47 3.28 -9.49 -0.31
CA LEU A 47 2.02 -8.81 -0.65
C LEU A 47 1.63 -9.05 -2.11
N ASP A 48 2.58 -9.09 -3.05
CA ASP A 48 2.33 -9.44 -4.44
C ASP A 48 1.79 -10.89 -4.56
N GLN A 49 2.35 -11.85 -3.81
CA GLN A 49 1.85 -13.23 -3.78
C GLN A 49 0.43 -13.31 -3.19
N ILE A 50 0.12 -12.52 -2.17
CA ILE A 50 -1.21 -12.45 -1.56
C ILE A 50 -2.22 -11.86 -2.57
N ALA A 51 -1.85 -10.77 -3.25
CA ALA A 51 -2.68 -10.15 -4.27
C ALA A 51 -2.94 -11.10 -5.46
N GLU A 52 -1.92 -11.83 -5.89
CA GLU A 52 -2.06 -12.86 -6.93
C GLU A 52 -3.03 -13.97 -6.50
N LEU A 53 -2.94 -14.43 -5.26
CA LEU A 53 -3.86 -15.43 -4.71
C LEU A 53 -5.31 -14.93 -4.69
N HIS A 54 -5.54 -13.68 -4.31
CA HIS A 54 -6.86 -13.06 -4.37
C HIS A 54 -7.40 -13.09 -5.80
N LYS A 55 -6.60 -12.63 -6.78
CA LYS A 55 -6.98 -12.60 -8.20
C LYS A 55 -7.30 -13.98 -8.76
N VAL A 56 -6.43 -14.95 -8.51
CA VAL A 56 -6.52 -16.28 -9.17
C VAL A 56 -7.55 -17.18 -8.51
N ARG A 57 -7.68 -17.12 -7.18
CA ARG A 57 -8.56 -18.04 -6.42
C ARG A 57 -9.86 -17.40 -5.96
N GLY A 58 -10.01 -16.08 -6.06
CA GLY A 58 -11.21 -15.37 -5.59
C GLY A 58 -11.43 -15.46 -4.07
N ILE A 59 -10.36 -15.69 -3.29
CA ILE A 59 -10.46 -15.74 -1.83
C ILE A 59 -10.56 -14.31 -1.28
N THR A 60 -11.38 -14.11 -0.26
CA THR A 60 -11.41 -12.82 0.45
C THR A 60 -10.19 -12.71 1.35
N ILE A 61 -9.46 -11.60 1.26
CA ILE A 61 -8.30 -11.32 2.11
C ILE A 61 -8.62 -10.13 3.00
N ILE A 62 -8.43 -10.31 4.30
CA ILE A 62 -8.49 -9.24 5.29
C ILE A 62 -7.06 -9.01 5.76
N LEU A 63 -6.53 -7.83 5.44
CA LEU A 63 -5.18 -7.42 5.81
C LEU A 63 -5.28 -6.43 6.97
N VAL A 64 -4.70 -6.75 8.11
CA VAL A 64 -4.50 -5.82 9.23
C VAL A 64 -3.07 -5.31 9.12
N SER A 65 -2.90 -4.01 8.98
CA SER A 65 -1.59 -3.38 8.82
C SER A 65 -1.59 -1.94 9.32
N HIS A 66 -0.44 -1.47 9.77
CA HIS A 66 -0.17 -0.06 10.05
C HIS A 66 0.63 0.62 8.93
N SER A 67 0.89 -0.09 7.84
CA SER A 67 1.55 0.48 6.66
C SER A 67 0.53 1.07 5.70
N MET A 68 0.44 2.37 5.68
CA MET A 68 -0.50 3.09 4.82
C MET A 68 -0.17 2.92 3.34
N GLU A 69 1.12 2.78 3.00
CA GLU A 69 1.60 2.51 1.65
C GLU A 69 1.12 1.14 1.14
N ASP A 70 1.17 0.10 1.99
CA ASP A 70 0.67 -1.23 1.61
C ASP A 70 -0.84 -1.20 1.41
N ILE A 71 -1.56 -0.54 2.31
CA ILE A 71 -3.01 -0.39 2.20
C ILE A 71 -3.37 0.37 0.92
N ALA A 72 -2.69 1.48 0.62
CA ALA A 72 -2.92 2.25 -0.60
C ALA A 72 -2.67 1.46 -1.89
N LYS A 73 -1.67 0.57 -1.87
CA LYS A 73 -1.27 -0.20 -3.04
C LYS A 73 -2.12 -1.45 -3.28
N TYR A 74 -2.56 -2.14 -2.21
CA TYR A 74 -3.11 -3.49 -2.32
C TYR A 74 -4.58 -3.61 -1.90
N ALA A 75 -5.11 -2.69 -1.07
CA ALA A 75 -6.48 -2.80 -0.59
C ALA A 75 -7.49 -2.19 -1.57
N GLU A 76 -8.62 -2.86 -1.76
CA GLU A 76 -9.77 -2.36 -2.51
C GLU A 76 -10.77 -1.62 -1.59
N ARG A 77 -10.79 -1.97 -0.32
CA ARG A 77 -11.64 -1.40 0.73
C ARG A 77 -10.83 -1.23 2.00
N LEU A 78 -10.95 -0.09 2.64
CA LEU A 78 -10.30 0.25 3.89
C LEU A 78 -11.33 0.51 4.98
N ILE A 79 -11.20 -0.23 6.08
CA ILE A 79 -11.96 0.01 7.31
C ILE A 79 -11.00 0.57 8.35
N VAL A 80 -11.28 1.77 8.82
CA VAL A 80 -10.52 2.40 9.91
C VAL A 80 -11.29 2.20 11.21
N VAL A 81 -10.63 1.60 12.19
CA VAL A 81 -11.20 1.40 13.53
C VAL A 81 -10.51 2.37 14.49
N ASN A 82 -11.32 3.16 15.21
CA ASN A 82 -10.87 4.08 16.24
C ASN A 82 -11.79 3.99 17.45
N ASP A 83 -11.23 3.90 18.65
CA ASP A 83 -11.98 3.79 19.92
C ASP A 83 -13.06 2.69 19.95
N GLY A 84 -12.81 1.59 19.21
CA GLY A 84 -13.71 0.43 19.14
C GLY A 84 -14.88 0.60 18.14
N GLU A 85 -14.92 1.69 17.39
CA GLU A 85 -15.92 1.97 16.36
C GLU A 85 -15.29 2.04 14.97
N SER A 86 -16.08 1.79 13.91
CA SER A 86 -15.66 2.00 12.54
C SER A 86 -15.76 3.49 12.20
N ALA A 87 -14.61 4.16 12.14
CA ALA A 87 -14.54 5.59 11.80
C ALA A 87 -14.74 5.82 10.29
N TYR A 88 -14.15 4.96 9.46
CA TYR A 88 -14.28 5.00 8.00
C TYR A 88 -14.44 3.59 7.45
N ASP A 89 -15.16 3.49 6.33
CA ASP A 89 -15.37 2.24 5.58
C ASP A 89 -15.62 2.59 4.11
N ASP A 90 -14.56 2.69 3.32
CA ASP A 90 -14.64 3.10 1.91
C ASP A 90 -13.37 2.64 1.14
N ALA A 91 -13.27 3.01 -0.14
CA ALA A 91 -12.06 2.85 -0.93
C ALA A 91 -10.87 3.62 -0.29
N PRO A 92 -9.63 3.10 -0.33
CA PRO A 92 -8.48 3.75 0.29
C PRO A 92 -8.30 5.22 -0.09
N LYS A 93 -8.47 5.57 -1.37
CA LYS A 93 -8.37 6.97 -1.83
C LYS A 93 -9.38 7.90 -1.15
N ALA A 94 -10.62 7.45 -0.98
CA ALA A 94 -11.66 8.21 -0.31
C ALA A 94 -11.32 8.43 1.17
N VAL A 95 -10.84 7.38 1.84
CA VAL A 95 -10.43 7.47 3.24
C VAL A 95 -9.20 8.37 3.41
N PHE A 96 -8.18 8.23 2.56
CA PHE A 96 -6.96 9.04 2.66
C PHE A 96 -7.16 10.52 2.27
N ALA A 97 -8.24 10.86 1.58
CA ALA A 97 -8.63 12.26 1.40
C ALA A 97 -8.93 12.97 2.75
N HIS A 98 -9.28 12.20 3.78
CA HIS A 98 -9.49 12.68 5.15
C HIS A 98 -8.21 12.60 6.01
N TYR A 99 -7.04 12.81 5.41
CA TYR A 99 -5.75 12.60 6.10
C TYR A 99 -5.59 13.40 7.40
N ARG A 100 -6.19 14.62 7.47
CA ARG A 100 -6.14 15.45 8.69
C ARG A 100 -6.96 14.87 9.85
N GLU A 101 -8.10 14.28 9.54
CA GLU A 101 -8.94 13.57 10.52
C GLU A 101 -8.26 12.27 10.97
N LEU A 102 -7.60 11.56 10.05
CA LEU A 102 -6.79 10.38 10.40
C LEU A 102 -5.65 10.76 11.35
N GLU A 103 -4.95 11.88 11.11
CA GLU A 103 -3.92 12.39 12.02
C GLU A 103 -4.48 12.73 13.41
N ALA A 104 -5.67 13.32 13.48
CA ALA A 104 -6.33 13.59 14.75
C ALA A 104 -6.67 12.32 15.55
N MET A 105 -6.83 11.17 14.87
CA MET A 105 -6.99 9.85 15.47
C MET A 105 -5.65 9.16 15.79
N GLY A 106 -4.50 9.80 15.51
CA GLY A 106 -3.16 9.22 15.69
C GLY A 106 -2.75 8.26 14.57
N LEU A 107 -3.47 8.29 13.44
CA LEU A 107 -3.14 7.53 12.23
C LEU A 107 -2.42 8.43 11.22
N ALA A 108 -1.80 7.84 10.20
CA ALA A 108 -1.20 8.57 9.10
C ALA A 108 -1.93 8.27 7.78
N ALA A 109 -1.67 9.07 6.75
CA ALA A 109 -1.93 8.74 5.36
C ALA A 109 -0.61 8.31 4.68
N PRO A 110 -0.64 7.76 3.46
CA PRO A 110 0.57 7.55 2.67
C PRO A 110 1.37 8.85 2.50
N GLN A 111 2.70 8.77 2.51
CA GLN A 111 3.56 9.96 2.36
C GLN A 111 3.24 10.75 1.08
N ILE A 112 2.86 10.07 0.04
CA ILE A 112 2.46 10.67 -1.24
C ILE A 112 1.28 11.63 -1.06
N THR A 113 0.29 11.31 -0.24
CA THR A 113 -0.85 12.19 0.04
C THR A 113 -0.37 13.57 0.52
N TYR A 114 0.56 13.61 1.47
CA TYR A 114 1.13 14.87 1.98
C TYR A 114 1.92 15.63 0.92
N ILE A 115 2.70 14.91 0.10
CA ILE A 115 3.51 15.52 -0.97
C ILE A 115 2.60 16.17 -2.01
N MET A 116 1.54 15.48 -2.44
CA MET A 116 0.62 16.02 -3.46
C MET A 116 -0.12 17.25 -2.95
N HIS A 117 -0.61 17.25 -1.72
CA HIS A 117 -1.20 18.44 -1.12
C HIS A 117 -0.20 19.61 -0.97
N ALA A 118 1.05 19.33 -0.58
CA ALA A 118 2.07 20.37 -0.50
C ALA A 118 2.45 20.96 -1.87
N LEU A 119 2.36 20.18 -2.95
CA LEU A 119 2.55 20.65 -4.32
C LEU A 119 1.38 21.53 -4.79
N GLU A 120 0.14 21.13 -4.48
CA GLU A 120 -1.06 21.93 -4.74
C GLU A 120 -1.00 23.28 -4.03
N GLU A 121 -0.64 23.31 -2.74
CA GLU A 121 -0.47 24.53 -1.95
C GLU A 121 0.60 25.48 -2.55
N LYS A 122 1.57 24.95 -3.28
CA LYS A 122 2.57 25.72 -4.03
C LYS A 122 2.10 26.15 -5.43
N GLY A 123 0.86 25.87 -5.78
CA GLY A 123 0.24 26.31 -7.04
C GLY A 123 0.47 25.35 -8.21
N LEU A 124 0.89 24.10 -7.99
CA LEU A 124 0.92 23.10 -9.03
C LEU A 124 -0.48 22.46 -9.15
N ASP A 125 -0.97 22.31 -10.38
CA ASP A 125 -2.27 21.69 -10.67
C ASP A 125 -2.12 20.13 -10.68
N VAL A 126 -1.85 19.57 -9.50
CA VAL A 126 -1.65 18.14 -9.28
C VAL A 126 -2.91 17.46 -8.75
N ASP A 127 -3.05 16.17 -9.05
CA ASP A 127 -4.13 15.35 -8.50
C ASP A 127 -3.80 14.89 -7.07
N VAL A 128 -4.37 15.57 -6.09
CA VAL A 128 -4.19 15.27 -4.66
C VAL A 128 -4.80 13.92 -4.22
N THR A 129 -5.56 13.25 -5.09
CA THR A 129 -6.11 11.93 -4.80
C THR A 129 -5.12 10.78 -5.02
N ALA A 130 -3.92 11.08 -5.53
CA ALA A 130 -2.86 10.09 -5.68
C ALA A 130 -2.38 9.62 -4.30
N THR A 131 -2.36 8.30 -4.12
CA THR A 131 -1.98 7.65 -2.86
C THR A 131 -0.76 6.73 -3.00
N THR A 132 -0.31 6.49 -4.25
CA THR A 132 0.88 5.69 -4.55
C THR A 132 1.94 6.51 -5.28
N VAL A 133 3.21 6.06 -5.17
CA VAL A 133 4.34 6.71 -5.84
C VAL A 133 4.16 6.73 -7.36
N ASP A 134 3.64 5.65 -7.93
CA ASP A 134 3.46 5.53 -9.38
C ASP A 134 2.40 6.52 -9.88
N GLU A 135 1.25 6.63 -9.20
CA GLU A 135 0.21 7.61 -9.52
C GLU A 135 0.74 9.05 -9.43
N ALA A 136 1.43 9.39 -8.34
CA ALA A 136 2.01 10.71 -8.16
C ALA A 136 3.03 11.04 -9.22
N LYS A 137 3.93 10.10 -9.55
CA LYS A 137 4.94 10.26 -10.61
C LYS A 137 4.29 10.57 -11.95
N GLU A 138 3.30 9.80 -12.36
CA GLU A 138 2.61 10.00 -13.64
C GLU A 138 1.95 11.37 -13.68
N ASN A 139 1.22 11.74 -12.62
CA ASN A 139 0.54 13.03 -12.52
C ASN A 139 1.52 14.21 -12.53
N ILE A 140 2.57 14.18 -11.71
CA ILE A 140 3.59 15.24 -11.65
C ILE A 140 4.27 15.40 -13.02
N LEU A 141 4.63 14.30 -13.69
CA LEU A 141 5.24 14.36 -15.02
C LEU A 141 4.29 14.96 -16.07
N GLU A 142 2.99 14.67 -15.98
CA GLU A 142 1.99 15.27 -16.85
C GLU A 142 1.90 16.78 -16.66
N VAL A 143 1.82 17.24 -15.40
CA VAL A 143 1.79 18.67 -15.05
C VAL A 143 3.06 19.39 -15.52
N LEU A 144 4.23 18.80 -15.30
CA LEU A 144 5.50 19.39 -15.74
C LEU A 144 5.62 19.48 -17.26
N ARG A 145 5.13 18.49 -18.01
CA ARG A 145 5.10 18.53 -19.48
C ARG A 145 4.18 19.64 -20.01
N LYS A 146 3.08 19.93 -19.32
CA LYS A 146 2.17 21.02 -19.69
C LYS A 146 2.75 22.41 -19.38
N THR A 147 3.47 22.52 -18.24
CA THR A 147 3.97 23.82 -17.76
C THR A 147 5.36 24.19 -18.26
N ALA A 148 6.23 23.23 -18.59
CA ALA A 148 7.60 23.44 -19.01
C ALA A 148 8.06 22.45 -20.10
N PRO A 149 7.47 22.50 -21.31
CA PRO A 149 7.72 21.51 -22.36
C PRO A 149 9.17 21.42 -22.85
N GLU A 150 10.00 22.44 -22.66
CA GLU A 150 11.39 22.49 -23.17
C GLU A 150 12.44 21.93 -22.17
N LYS A 151 12.15 21.88 -20.88
CA LYS A 151 13.15 21.46 -19.87
C LYS A 151 13.27 19.96 -19.67
N ILE A 152 12.31 19.17 -20.14
CA ILE A 152 12.27 17.71 -19.91
C ILE A 152 13.03 16.93 -20.99
N LYS A 153 13.28 17.53 -22.17
CA LYS A 153 14.02 16.88 -23.27
C LYS A 153 15.53 16.72 -23.04
N GLY A 154 16.10 17.42 -22.05
CA GLY A 154 17.55 17.41 -21.77
C GLY A 154 18.02 16.33 -20.79
N GLY A 155 17.17 15.47 -20.25
CA GLY A 155 17.50 14.47 -19.22
C GLY A 155 17.67 13.03 -19.72
N GLN A 156 17.61 12.76 -21.02
CA GLN A 156 17.77 11.41 -21.59
C GLN A 156 19.12 11.15 -22.27
N GLU A 157 20.04 12.11 -22.24
CA GLU A 157 21.41 11.94 -22.76
C GLU A 157 22.43 12.26 -21.66
N ALA A 158 22.61 11.33 -20.69
CA ALA A 158 23.81 11.25 -19.86
C ALA A 158 23.93 9.85 -19.26
#